data_5b91051bddef03a956ff0ee78b60e916
#
_entry.id   5b91051bddef03a956ff0ee78b60e916
#
_cell.length_a   1.000
_cell.length_b   1.000
_cell.length_c   1.000
_cell.angle_alpha   90.00
_cell.angle_beta   90.00
_cell.angle_gamma   90.00
#
_symmetry.space_group_name_H-M   'P 1'
#
loop_
_entity.id
_entity.type
_entity.pdbx_description
1 polymer ?
#
loop_
_entity_poly.entity_id
_entity_poly.type
_entity_poly.pdbx_seq_one_letter_code
_entity_poly.pdbx_strand_id
1 'polypeptide(L)'
;KKPDYYVNFAFAGAQKKTVDFEYTFDFSGTAVEYNYSKTAQGVLKKEQLKVNEIQIFFRNESSFEIDEKLFPMEENTRNNLAQNANSVSIVNFLITSYPLAEDNALLQMQKFVNSMLWFRCLEEREFIGLETNASLLDEYIINNNLVKDFSDFLKEVSDQEFSFAPPNPHDKQLFCYIKGAPIPFYLIASTGTRSLQLMYFWIKHMEQVSFVFVDEFD
;
A
#
# COMPACT_ATOMS: atom_id res chain seq x y z
N LYS A 1 -0.80 21.36 -8.10
CA LYS A 1 -1.57 20.98 -6.89
C LYS A 1 -1.99 19.53 -7.07
N LYS A 2 -1.65 18.64 -6.12
CA LYS A 2 -2.21 17.28 -6.11
C LYS A 2 -3.73 17.41 -6.03
N PRO A 3 -4.50 16.60 -6.79
CA PRO A 3 -5.94 16.60 -6.70
C PRO A 3 -6.36 16.35 -5.24
N ASP A 4 -7.39 17.05 -4.82
CA ASP A 4 -7.95 16.89 -3.46
C ASP A 4 -8.83 15.64 -3.45
N TYR A 5 -8.21 14.47 -3.28
CA TYR A 5 -8.88 13.16 -3.33
C TYR A 5 -10.05 13.05 -2.35
N TYR A 6 -10.02 13.78 -1.23
CA TYR A 6 -11.08 13.71 -0.23
C TYR A 6 -12.37 14.40 -0.65
N VAL A 7 -12.29 15.40 -1.52
CA VAL A 7 -13.48 16.05 -2.09
C VAL A 7 -14.27 15.08 -2.97
N ASN A 8 -13.57 14.23 -3.71
CA ASN A 8 -14.19 13.27 -4.62
C ASN A 8 -14.89 12.11 -3.91
N PHE A 9 -14.51 11.80 -2.66
CA PHE A 9 -15.13 10.75 -1.85
C PHE A 9 -16.25 11.26 -0.96
N ALA A 10 -16.37 12.58 -0.75
CA ALA A 10 -17.46 13.13 0.01
C ALA A 10 -18.74 13.12 -0.82
N PHE A 11 -19.80 12.50 -0.28
CA PHE A 11 -21.11 12.54 -0.92
C PHE A 11 -21.56 14.00 -1.11
N ALA A 12 -21.88 14.39 -2.36
CA ALA A 12 -22.16 15.78 -2.70
C ALA A 12 -23.30 16.42 -1.92
N GLY A 13 -24.23 15.62 -1.38
CA GLY A 13 -25.31 16.05 -0.50
C GLY A 13 -24.98 16.02 1.00
N ALA A 14 -23.77 15.64 1.39
CA ALA A 14 -23.40 15.57 2.80
C ALA A 14 -23.25 16.99 3.40
N GLN A 15 -23.91 17.22 4.53
CA GLN A 15 -23.74 18.45 5.29
C GLN A 15 -22.39 18.52 6.01
N LYS A 16 -21.77 17.35 6.28
CA LYS A 16 -20.45 17.24 6.90
C LYS A 16 -19.35 17.42 5.84
N LYS A 17 -18.39 18.29 6.15
CA LYS A 17 -17.19 18.51 5.33
C LYS A 17 -16.03 17.56 5.70
N THR A 18 -16.34 16.43 6.32
CA THR A 18 -15.37 15.43 6.76
C THR A 18 -15.75 14.07 6.23
N VAL A 19 -14.74 13.25 5.97
CA VAL A 19 -14.85 11.82 5.68
C VAL A 19 -14.34 11.06 6.89
N ASP A 20 -15.14 10.12 7.36
CA ASP A 20 -14.80 9.24 8.49
C ASP A 20 -14.28 7.92 7.96
N PHE A 21 -13.19 7.43 8.56
CA PHE A 21 -12.55 6.17 8.26
C PHE A 21 -12.54 5.32 9.52
N GLU A 22 -13.00 4.07 9.40
CA GLU A 22 -13.10 3.13 10.50
C GLU A 22 -12.45 1.81 10.06
N TYR A 23 -11.46 1.37 10.82
CA TYR A 23 -10.74 0.13 10.56
C TYR A 23 -10.74 -0.75 11.80
N THR A 24 -10.95 -2.03 11.57
CA THR A 24 -10.81 -3.06 12.60
C THR A 24 -9.84 -4.12 12.09
N PHE A 25 -8.85 -4.44 12.91
CA PHE A 25 -7.87 -5.49 12.66
C PHE A 25 -7.95 -6.51 13.77
N ASP A 26 -7.69 -7.78 13.45
CA ASP A 26 -7.47 -8.86 14.41
C ASP A 26 -6.08 -9.46 14.19
N PHE A 27 -5.21 -9.27 15.17
CA PHE A 27 -3.88 -9.85 15.18
C PHE A 27 -3.81 -11.00 16.19
N SER A 28 -4.22 -12.18 15.75
CA SER A 28 -4.20 -13.41 16.57
C SER A 28 -4.94 -13.25 17.91
N GLY A 29 -6.13 -12.66 17.87
CA GLY A 29 -6.99 -12.44 19.04
C GLY A 29 -6.75 -11.10 19.74
N THR A 30 -5.89 -10.23 19.20
CA THR A 30 -5.75 -8.84 19.63
C THR A 30 -6.52 -7.96 18.65
N ALA A 31 -7.69 -7.47 19.10
CA ALA A 31 -8.51 -6.55 18.31
C ALA A 31 -7.96 -5.12 18.35
N VAL A 32 -7.79 -4.50 17.20
CA VAL A 32 -7.34 -3.11 17.06
C VAL A 32 -8.38 -2.32 16.28
N GLU A 33 -8.96 -1.30 16.89
CA GLU A 33 -9.87 -0.36 16.23
C GLU A 33 -9.14 0.97 16.01
N TYR A 34 -8.97 1.38 14.77
CA TYR A 34 -8.38 2.66 14.42
C TYR A 34 -9.35 3.49 13.60
N ASN A 35 -9.77 4.61 14.15
CA ASN A 35 -10.78 5.50 13.57
C ASN A 35 -10.22 6.91 13.40
N TYR A 36 -10.46 7.53 12.26
CA TYR A 36 -10.09 8.93 12.06
C TYR A 36 -11.04 9.65 11.10
N SER A 37 -11.10 10.97 11.24
CA SER A 37 -11.85 11.86 10.34
C SER A 37 -10.93 12.89 9.70
N LYS A 38 -11.09 13.12 8.40
CA LYS A 38 -10.34 14.13 7.65
C LYS A 38 -11.26 15.05 6.86
N THR A 39 -10.83 16.32 6.71
CA THR A 39 -11.42 17.23 5.74
C THR A 39 -10.96 16.90 4.33
N ALA A 40 -11.61 17.51 3.35
CA ALA A 40 -11.23 17.47 1.94
C ALA A 40 -9.76 17.85 1.65
N GLN A 41 -9.14 18.65 2.49
CA GLN A 41 -7.73 19.06 2.36
C GLN A 41 -6.77 18.15 3.15
N GLY A 42 -7.25 17.00 3.59
CA GLY A 42 -6.44 16.05 4.36
C GLY A 42 -6.16 16.46 5.81
N VAL A 43 -6.86 17.50 6.29
CA VAL A 43 -6.72 17.96 7.67
C VAL A 43 -7.39 16.97 8.61
N LEU A 44 -6.62 16.41 9.53
CA LEU A 44 -7.10 15.46 10.52
C LEU A 44 -7.94 16.18 11.57
N LYS A 45 -9.18 15.74 11.78
CA LYS A 45 -10.15 16.34 12.72
C LYS A 45 -10.40 15.52 13.96
N LYS A 46 -10.29 14.21 13.82
CA LYS A 46 -10.45 13.22 14.89
C LYS A 46 -9.51 12.06 14.64
N GLU A 47 -8.98 11.49 15.69
CA GLU A 47 -8.19 10.27 15.65
C GLU A 47 -8.37 9.49 16.94
N GLN A 48 -8.59 8.18 16.84
CA GLN A 48 -8.82 7.30 17.98
C GLN A 48 -8.21 5.94 17.70
N LEU A 49 -7.58 5.38 18.71
CA LEU A 49 -7.11 4.00 18.71
C LEU A 49 -7.60 3.29 19.97
N LYS A 50 -8.12 2.08 19.77
CA LYS A 50 -8.39 1.14 20.86
C LYS A 50 -7.71 -0.19 20.58
N VAL A 51 -7.29 -0.88 21.63
CA VAL A 51 -6.77 -2.24 21.60
C VAL A 51 -7.56 -3.06 22.62
N ASN A 52 -8.20 -4.14 22.17
CA ASN A 52 -9.10 -4.96 22.99
C ASN A 52 -10.12 -4.10 23.75
N GLU A 53 -10.81 -3.20 23.06
CA GLU A 53 -11.79 -2.24 23.59
C GLU A 53 -11.19 -1.16 24.51
N ILE A 54 -9.93 -1.26 24.93
CA ILE A 54 -9.26 -0.27 25.78
C ILE A 54 -8.79 0.90 24.92
N GLN A 55 -9.23 2.11 25.25
CA GLN A 55 -8.78 3.32 24.55
C GLN A 55 -7.31 3.61 24.85
N ILE A 56 -6.48 3.56 23.81
CA ILE A 56 -5.06 3.93 23.88
C ILE A 56 -4.90 5.43 23.77
N PHE A 57 -5.56 6.03 22.79
CA PHE A 57 -5.67 7.48 22.69
C PHE A 57 -6.95 7.90 21.99
N PHE A 58 -7.33 9.12 22.27
CA PHE A 58 -8.38 9.86 21.57
C PHE A 58 -7.97 11.31 21.38
N ARG A 59 -8.18 11.84 20.18
CA ARG A 59 -7.95 13.24 19.87
C ARG A 59 -9.06 13.78 18.98
N ASN A 60 -9.51 14.98 19.29
CA ASN A 60 -10.37 15.79 18.43
C ASN A 60 -9.92 17.27 18.50
N GLU A 61 -10.72 18.18 17.95
CA GLU A 61 -10.39 19.62 17.95
C GLU A 61 -10.30 20.25 19.36
N SER A 62 -10.89 19.66 20.38
CA SER A 62 -11.01 20.21 21.73
C SER A 62 -10.36 19.39 22.84
N SER A 63 -9.99 18.13 22.56
CA SER A 63 -9.44 17.23 23.58
C SER A 63 -8.37 16.30 23.01
N PHE A 64 -7.40 15.97 23.85
CA PHE A 64 -6.41 14.93 23.62
C PHE A 64 -6.24 14.10 24.89
N GLU A 65 -6.54 12.82 24.78
CA GLU A 65 -6.42 11.82 25.82
C GLU A 65 -5.48 10.72 25.35
N ILE A 66 -4.63 10.24 26.25
CA ILE A 66 -3.69 9.14 25.97
C ILE A 66 -3.51 8.33 27.24
N ASP A 67 -3.32 7.02 27.09
CA ASP A 67 -2.94 6.16 28.22
C ASP A 67 -1.49 6.42 28.62
N GLU A 68 -1.31 7.25 29.65
CA GLU A 68 0.01 7.66 30.14
C GLU A 68 0.79 6.54 30.82
N LYS A 69 0.13 5.42 31.17
CA LYS A 69 0.85 4.25 31.70
C LYS A 69 1.60 3.52 30.59
N LEU A 70 1.02 3.49 29.40
CA LEU A 70 1.64 2.89 28.21
C LEU A 70 2.57 3.85 27.50
N PHE A 71 2.18 5.13 27.43
CA PHE A 71 2.90 6.18 26.71
C PHE A 71 3.10 7.41 27.60
N PRO A 72 4.04 7.36 28.54
CA PRO A 72 4.35 8.52 29.41
C PRO A 72 4.83 9.69 28.56
N MET A 73 4.19 10.84 28.73
CA MET A 73 4.41 12.01 27.88
C MET A 73 4.53 13.29 28.69
N GLU A 74 5.54 14.10 28.34
CA GLU A 74 5.71 15.41 28.92
C GLU A 74 4.56 16.35 28.51
N GLU A 75 4.15 17.24 29.40
CA GLU A 75 3.03 18.16 29.20
C GLU A 75 3.22 19.04 27.96
N ASN A 76 4.44 19.51 27.69
CA ASN A 76 4.73 20.30 26.50
C ASN A 76 4.49 19.50 25.20
N THR A 77 4.91 18.24 25.16
CA THR A 77 4.66 17.34 24.01
C THR A 77 3.18 17.08 23.83
N ARG A 78 2.48 16.83 24.92
CA ARG A 78 1.01 16.64 24.93
C ARG A 78 0.29 17.86 24.36
N ASN A 79 0.63 19.05 24.84
CA ASN A 79 0.05 20.31 24.37
C ASN A 79 0.34 20.55 22.87
N ASN A 80 1.55 20.26 22.42
CA ASN A 80 1.93 20.37 21.01
C ASN A 80 1.13 19.42 20.13
N LEU A 81 0.94 18.16 20.55
CA LEU A 81 0.14 17.17 19.79
C LEU A 81 -1.34 17.54 19.78
N ALA A 82 -1.86 18.09 20.87
CA ALA A 82 -3.24 18.57 20.95
C ALA A 82 -3.47 19.76 19.99
N GLN A 83 -2.55 20.72 19.95
CA GLN A 83 -2.68 21.95 19.14
C GLN A 83 -2.40 21.72 17.66
N ASN A 84 -1.46 20.81 17.32
CA ASN A 84 -1.07 20.50 15.96
C ASN A 84 -1.83 19.28 15.39
N ALA A 85 -3.08 19.10 15.77
CA ALA A 85 -3.95 18.01 15.33
C ALA A 85 -3.98 17.84 13.80
N ASN A 86 -3.68 18.90 13.06
CA ASN A 86 -3.88 18.99 11.61
C ASN A 86 -2.76 18.33 10.79
N SER A 87 -1.60 18.08 11.36
CA SER A 87 -0.39 17.72 10.59
C SER A 87 0.28 16.41 11.00
N VAL A 88 0.05 15.91 12.21
CA VAL A 88 0.73 14.72 12.74
C VAL A 88 -0.28 13.69 13.22
N SER A 89 -0.20 12.47 12.67
CA SER A 89 -0.94 11.32 13.20
C SER A 89 -0.33 10.88 14.54
N ILE A 90 -1.17 10.67 15.55
CA ILE A 90 -0.74 10.16 16.85
C ILE A 90 -0.15 8.75 16.71
N VAL A 91 -0.76 7.88 15.90
CA VAL A 91 -0.21 6.54 15.63
C VAL A 91 1.23 6.63 15.15
N ASN A 92 1.50 7.47 14.14
CA ASN A 92 2.85 7.62 13.61
C ASN A 92 3.82 8.20 14.65
N PHE A 93 3.38 9.18 15.44
CA PHE A 93 4.17 9.73 16.54
C PHE A 93 4.53 8.65 17.57
N LEU A 94 3.56 7.84 18.01
CA LEU A 94 3.81 6.79 19.02
C LEU A 94 4.79 5.74 18.51
N ILE A 95 4.63 5.28 17.27
CA ILE A 95 5.51 4.26 16.67
C ILE A 95 6.95 4.78 16.54
N THR A 96 7.13 6.06 16.21
CA THR A 96 8.47 6.62 15.97
C THR A 96 9.16 7.11 17.24
N SER A 97 8.40 7.42 18.29
CA SER A 97 8.94 8.05 19.52
C SER A 97 9.12 7.09 20.69
N TYR A 98 8.49 5.91 20.64
CA TYR A 98 8.57 4.95 21.73
C TYR A 98 9.17 3.61 21.26
N PRO A 99 10.02 2.97 22.08
CA PRO A 99 10.51 1.62 21.81
C PRO A 99 9.37 0.62 22.03
N LEU A 100 8.74 0.17 20.94
CA LEU A 100 7.65 -0.82 20.99
C LEU A 100 8.21 -2.22 20.77
N ALA A 101 7.68 -3.19 21.50
CA ALA A 101 8.00 -4.61 21.29
C ALA A 101 7.46 -5.08 19.92
N GLU A 102 8.09 -6.10 19.33
CA GLU A 102 7.72 -6.58 17.98
C GLU A 102 6.27 -7.10 17.89
N ASP A 103 5.73 -7.60 18.97
CA ASP A 103 4.34 -8.08 19.12
C ASP A 103 3.34 -6.96 19.47
N ASN A 104 3.82 -5.71 19.59
CA ASN A 104 2.94 -4.59 19.88
C ASN A 104 1.92 -4.36 18.76
N ALA A 105 0.66 -4.19 19.14
CA ALA A 105 -0.47 -4.04 18.21
C ALA A 105 -0.30 -2.88 17.20
N LEU A 106 0.32 -1.77 17.61
CA LEU A 106 0.59 -0.62 16.72
C LEU A 106 1.62 -0.99 15.65
N LEU A 107 2.69 -1.72 16.03
CA LEU A 107 3.69 -2.18 15.05
C LEU A 107 3.12 -3.24 14.11
N GLN A 108 2.28 -4.14 14.60
CA GLN A 108 1.61 -5.14 13.76
C GLN A 108 0.68 -4.45 12.76
N MET A 109 -0.12 -3.46 13.20
CA MET A 109 -0.95 -2.64 12.32
C MET A 109 -0.11 -1.91 11.28
N GLN A 110 1.00 -1.28 11.67
CA GLN A 110 1.90 -0.59 10.73
C GLN A 110 2.50 -1.55 9.71
N LYS A 111 3.01 -2.71 10.14
CA LYS A 111 3.54 -3.75 9.23
C LYS A 111 2.48 -4.21 8.24
N PHE A 112 1.26 -4.47 8.74
CA PHE A 112 0.14 -4.87 7.89
C PHE A 112 -0.17 -3.81 6.82
N VAL A 113 -0.35 -2.54 7.23
CA VAL A 113 -0.68 -1.44 6.31
C VAL A 113 0.45 -1.16 5.32
N ASN A 114 1.70 -1.21 5.77
CA ASN A 114 2.87 -0.96 4.90
C ASN A 114 3.08 -2.07 3.86
N SER A 115 2.56 -3.27 4.11
CA SER A 115 2.64 -4.39 3.16
C SER A 115 1.34 -4.63 2.38
N MET A 116 0.35 -3.73 2.48
CA MET A 116 -0.83 -3.77 1.61
C MET A 116 -0.47 -3.38 0.18
N LEU A 117 -1.07 -4.06 -0.76
CA LEU A 117 -0.94 -3.78 -2.18
C LEU A 117 -2.30 -3.40 -2.75
N TRP A 118 -2.38 -2.23 -3.34
CA TRP A 118 -3.58 -1.73 -3.98
C TRP A 118 -3.32 -1.45 -5.46
N PHE A 119 -3.94 -2.23 -6.33
CA PHE A 119 -4.02 -1.94 -7.76
C PHE A 119 -5.21 -1.05 -8.02
N ARG A 120 -4.95 0.19 -8.41
CA ARG A 120 -5.99 1.16 -8.71
C ARG A 120 -6.51 1.03 -10.14
N CYS A 121 -5.62 0.70 -11.07
CA CYS A 121 -5.94 0.44 -12.44
C CYS A 121 -4.88 -0.49 -13.03
N LEU A 122 -5.27 -1.70 -13.43
CA LEU A 122 -4.35 -2.66 -14.03
C LEU A 122 -3.88 -2.22 -15.42
N GLU A 123 -4.75 -1.59 -16.19
CA GLU A 123 -4.44 -1.14 -17.54
C GLU A 123 -3.32 -0.07 -17.55
N GLU A 124 -3.39 0.90 -16.65
CA GLU A 124 -2.37 1.94 -16.49
C GLU A 124 -1.18 1.48 -15.65
N ARG A 125 -1.26 0.28 -15.07
CA ARG A 125 -0.25 -0.28 -14.17
C ARG A 125 0.03 0.61 -12.95
N GLU A 126 -1.00 1.30 -12.50
CA GLU A 126 -0.95 2.07 -11.26
C GLU A 126 -1.17 1.15 -10.06
N PHE A 127 -0.25 1.19 -9.11
CA PHE A 127 -0.40 0.51 -7.81
C PHE A 127 0.12 1.40 -6.68
N ILE A 128 -0.44 1.19 -5.50
CA ILE A 128 -0.03 1.86 -4.27
C ILE A 128 0.27 0.77 -3.26
N GLY A 129 1.39 0.85 -2.58
CA GLY A 129 1.75 -0.11 -1.54
C GLY A 129 3.23 -0.36 -1.45
N LEU A 130 3.60 -1.63 -1.29
CA LEU A 130 4.96 -2.08 -1.06
C LEU A 130 5.97 -1.36 -1.99
N GLU A 131 6.95 -0.69 -1.40
CA GLU A 131 8.00 0.00 -2.16
C GLU A 131 8.91 -1.03 -2.85
N THR A 132 8.53 -1.41 -4.07
CA THR A 132 9.37 -2.21 -4.94
C THR A 132 9.67 -1.44 -6.20
N ASN A 133 10.84 -1.68 -6.76
CA ASN A 133 11.25 -1.02 -7.99
C ASN A 133 10.61 -1.71 -9.21
N ALA A 134 9.28 -1.65 -9.30
CA ALA A 134 8.49 -2.26 -10.37
C ALA A 134 8.81 -1.68 -11.77
N SER A 135 9.57 -0.58 -11.87
CA SER A 135 10.05 -0.04 -13.14
C SER A 135 11.05 -0.95 -13.85
N LEU A 136 11.54 -1.98 -13.16
CA LEU A 136 12.56 -2.91 -13.66
C LEU A 136 12.02 -4.36 -13.80
N LEU A 137 10.76 -4.50 -14.23
CA LEU A 137 10.12 -5.82 -14.36
C LEU A 137 10.92 -6.78 -15.26
N ASP A 138 11.44 -6.29 -16.38
CA ASP A 138 12.28 -7.09 -17.29
C ASP A 138 13.58 -7.50 -16.60
N GLU A 139 14.26 -6.57 -15.93
CA GLU A 139 15.49 -6.87 -15.19
C GLU A 139 15.24 -7.88 -14.07
N TYR A 140 14.11 -7.79 -13.37
CA TYR A 140 13.74 -8.76 -12.36
C TYR A 140 13.62 -10.17 -12.92
N ILE A 141 12.90 -10.32 -14.03
CA ILE A 141 12.71 -11.62 -14.71
C ILE A 141 14.05 -12.18 -15.19
N ILE A 142 14.91 -11.34 -15.78
CA ILE A 142 16.23 -11.73 -16.27
C ILE A 142 17.15 -12.14 -15.13
N ASN A 143 17.31 -11.29 -14.13
CA ASN A 143 18.26 -11.47 -13.02
C ASN A 143 17.94 -12.67 -12.14
N ASN A 144 16.65 -13.06 -12.07
CA ASN A 144 16.20 -14.22 -11.32
C ASN A 144 16.03 -15.49 -12.18
N ASN A 145 16.48 -15.47 -13.46
CA ASN A 145 16.33 -16.58 -14.41
C ASN A 145 14.88 -17.06 -14.59
N LEU A 146 13.92 -16.14 -14.58
CA LEU A 146 12.49 -16.43 -14.61
C LEU A 146 11.88 -16.37 -16.02
N VAL A 147 12.68 -16.19 -17.09
CA VAL A 147 12.17 -16.00 -18.45
C VAL A 147 11.28 -17.15 -18.91
N LYS A 148 11.70 -18.40 -18.63
CA LYS A 148 10.89 -19.58 -18.98
C LYS A 148 9.61 -19.63 -18.14
N ASP A 149 9.69 -19.44 -16.85
CA ASP A 149 8.55 -19.45 -15.93
C ASP A 149 7.54 -18.35 -16.29
N PHE A 150 8.03 -17.16 -16.67
CA PHE A 150 7.18 -16.08 -17.17
C PHE A 150 6.50 -16.41 -18.49
N SER A 151 7.22 -17.07 -19.40
CA SER A 151 6.64 -17.55 -20.68
C SER A 151 5.52 -18.57 -20.44
N ASP A 152 5.77 -19.53 -19.54
CA ASP A 152 4.79 -20.56 -19.18
C ASP A 152 3.56 -19.92 -18.52
N PHE A 153 3.75 -18.92 -17.63
CA PHE A 153 2.68 -18.14 -17.02
C PHE A 153 1.82 -17.42 -18.07
N LEU A 154 2.43 -16.70 -19.03
CA LEU A 154 1.68 -16.01 -20.08
C LEU A 154 0.85 -16.97 -20.91
N LYS A 155 1.41 -18.15 -21.23
CA LYS A 155 0.69 -19.19 -21.95
C LYS A 155 -0.51 -19.71 -21.15
N GLU A 156 -0.32 -19.98 -19.87
CA GLU A 156 -1.37 -20.53 -19.00
C GLU A 156 -2.53 -19.53 -18.79
N VAL A 157 -2.23 -18.25 -18.54
CA VAL A 157 -3.28 -17.26 -18.17
C VAL A 157 -3.91 -16.55 -19.36
N SER A 158 -3.26 -16.53 -20.54
CA SER A 158 -3.75 -15.77 -21.71
C SER A 158 -3.66 -16.52 -23.04
N ASP A 159 -3.21 -17.78 -23.04
CA ASP A 159 -2.97 -18.58 -24.23
C ASP A 159 -2.01 -17.91 -25.25
N GLN A 160 -1.16 -17.00 -24.77
CA GLN A 160 -0.17 -16.29 -25.60
C GLN A 160 1.18 -16.97 -25.50
N GLU A 161 1.75 -17.33 -26.66
CA GLU A 161 3.08 -17.90 -26.74
C GLU A 161 4.07 -16.85 -27.25
N PHE A 162 5.12 -16.60 -26.46
CA PHE A 162 6.23 -15.73 -26.83
C PHE A 162 7.53 -16.53 -26.93
N SER A 163 8.22 -16.41 -28.07
CA SER A 163 9.56 -16.97 -28.23
C SER A 163 10.61 -16.03 -27.66
N PHE A 164 10.79 -16.06 -26.35
CA PHE A 164 11.80 -15.22 -25.70
C PHE A 164 13.20 -15.60 -26.12
N ALA A 165 14.04 -14.59 -26.39
CA ALA A 165 15.44 -14.78 -26.58
C ALA A 165 16.13 -15.22 -25.28
N PRO A 166 17.21 -16.04 -25.35
CA PRO A 166 18.00 -16.36 -24.18
C PRO A 166 18.46 -15.05 -23.48
N PRO A 167 18.25 -14.91 -22.17
CA PRO A 167 18.61 -13.70 -21.47
C PRO A 167 20.15 -13.55 -21.45
N ASN A 168 20.62 -12.33 -21.76
CA ASN A 168 21.99 -11.95 -21.50
C ASN A 168 22.00 -11.19 -20.16
N PRO A 169 22.91 -11.48 -19.20
CA PRO A 169 23.00 -10.80 -17.92
C PRO A 169 23.21 -9.28 -18.01
N HIS A 170 23.64 -8.78 -19.16
CA HIS A 170 23.80 -7.34 -19.40
C HIS A 170 22.57 -6.69 -20.03
N ASP A 171 21.60 -7.49 -20.47
CA ASP A 171 20.36 -6.97 -21.03
C ASP A 171 19.44 -6.50 -19.90
N LYS A 172 18.91 -5.30 -20.09
CA LYS A 172 17.92 -4.72 -19.16
C LYS A 172 16.50 -4.89 -19.67
N GLN A 173 16.30 -5.59 -20.78
CA GLN A 173 15.03 -5.76 -21.46
C GLN A 173 14.87 -7.19 -21.95
N LEU A 174 13.64 -7.67 -21.90
CA LEU A 174 13.27 -8.93 -22.53
C LEU A 174 13.14 -8.75 -24.04
N PHE A 175 13.65 -9.72 -24.79
CA PHE A 175 13.53 -9.77 -26.25
C PHE A 175 12.78 -11.02 -26.67
N CYS A 176 11.98 -10.90 -27.72
CA CYS A 176 11.31 -12.02 -28.38
C CYS A 176 11.77 -12.13 -29.84
N TYR A 177 11.89 -13.36 -30.34
CA TYR A 177 12.16 -13.58 -31.74
C TYR A 177 10.89 -13.47 -32.59
N ILE A 178 10.90 -12.56 -33.56
CA ILE A 178 9.88 -12.46 -34.61
C ILE A 178 10.58 -12.64 -35.96
N LYS A 179 10.22 -13.71 -36.65
CA LYS A 179 10.87 -14.06 -37.94
C LYS A 179 12.42 -14.08 -37.87
N GLY A 180 12.95 -14.54 -36.72
CA GLY A 180 14.37 -14.64 -36.47
C GLY A 180 15.06 -13.34 -35.99
N ALA A 181 14.38 -12.22 -35.93
CA ALA A 181 14.92 -10.97 -35.40
C ALA A 181 14.54 -10.78 -33.94
N PRO A 182 15.46 -10.39 -33.03
CA PRO A 182 15.15 -10.07 -31.66
C PRO A 182 14.48 -8.69 -31.58
N ILE A 183 13.28 -8.65 -31.05
CA ILE A 183 12.49 -7.41 -30.83
C ILE A 183 12.20 -7.25 -29.35
N PRO A 184 12.35 -6.06 -28.77
CA PRO A 184 12.00 -5.83 -27.37
C PRO A 184 10.55 -6.23 -27.06
N PHE A 185 10.35 -6.99 -25.98
CA PHE A 185 9.06 -7.52 -25.59
C PHE A 185 8.00 -6.41 -25.41
N TYR A 186 8.39 -5.28 -24.82
CA TYR A 186 7.46 -4.15 -24.59
C TYR A 186 6.88 -3.55 -25.88
N LEU A 187 7.54 -3.73 -27.04
CA LEU A 187 7.04 -3.24 -28.34
C LEU A 187 5.98 -4.15 -28.96
N ILE A 188 5.99 -5.43 -28.60
CA ILE A 188 5.07 -6.43 -29.16
C ILE A 188 3.96 -6.83 -28.19
N ALA A 189 4.19 -6.64 -26.89
CA ALA A 189 3.23 -6.94 -25.86
C ALA A 189 2.08 -5.92 -25.88
N SER A 190 0.84 -6.41 -25.87
CA SER A 190 -0.35 -5.59 -25.67
C SER A 190 -0.35 -4.96 -24.26
N THR A 191 -1.21 -3.97 -24.04
CA THR A 191 -1.40 -3.40 -22.68
C THR A 191 -1.79 -4.46 -21.67
N GLY A 192 -2.73 -5.36 -22.03
CA GLY A 192 -3.11 -6.48 -21.17
C GLY A 192 -1.94 -7.41 -20.86
N THR A 193 -1.12 -7.77 -21.87
CA THR A 193 0.08 -8.60 -21.66
C THR A 193 1.09 -7.94 -20.71
N ARG A 194 1.26 -6.62 -20.80
CA ARG A 194 2.12 -5.87 -19.87
C ARG A 194 1.53 -5.77 -18.46
N SER A 195 0.21 -5.76 -18.34
CA SER A 195 -0.46 -5.86 -17.04
C SER A 195 -0.25 -7.24 -16.42
N LEU A 196 -0.29 -8.31 -17.22
CA LEU A 196 0.07 -9.66 -16.76
C LEU A 196 1.53 -9.77 -16.30
N GLN A 197 2.46 -9.06 -16.92
CA GLN A 197 3.85 -9.00 -16.47
C GLN A 197 3.95 -8.36 -15.06
N LEU A 198 3.21 -7.29 -14.81
CA LEU A 198 3.13 -6.67 -13.48
C LEU A 198 2.49 -7.64 -12.47
N MET A 199 1.40 -8.32 -12.83
CA MET A 199 0.78 -9.32 -11.96
C MET A 199 1.73 -10.48 -11.65
N TYR A 200 2.48 -10.97 -12.64
CA TYR A 200 3.50 -12.01 -12.46
C TYR A 200 4.55 -11.59 -11.42
N PHE A 201 5.05 -10.37 -11.53
CA PHE A 201 5.99 -9.82 -10.55
C PHE A 201 5.40 -9.85 -9.13
N TRP A 202 4.17 -9.41 -8.96
CA TRP A 202 3.52 -9.38 -7.65
C TRP A 202 3.18 -10.78 -7.13
N ILE A 203 2.80 -11.73 -7.99
CA ILE A 203 2.61 -13.14 -7.61
C ILE A 203 3.90 -13.70 -6.99
N LYS A 204 5.06 -13.39 -7.56
CA LYS A 204 6.36 -13.83 -7.02
C LYS A 204 6.74 -13.17 -5.68
N HIS A 205 6.07 -12.07 -5.32
CA HIS A 205 6.29 -11.33 -4.07
C HIS A 205 5.12 -11.45 -3.09
N MET A 206 4.14 -12.29 -3.39
CA MET A 206 2.88 -12.36 -2.62
C MET A 206 3.09 -12.74 -1.15
N GLU A 207 4.14 -13.47 -0.82
CA GLU A 207 4.49 -13.81 0.58
C GLU A 207 4.79 -12.58 1.45
N GLN A 208 5.15 -11.46 0.84
CA GLN A 208 5.46 -10.20 1.52
C GLN A 208 4.24 -9.28 1.62
N VAL A 209 3.12 -9.65 1.02
CA VAL A 209 1.92 -8.83 0.92
C VAL A 209 0.89 -9.29 1.95
N SER A 210 0.46 -8.38 2.83
CA SER A 210 -0.53 -8.66 3.87
C SER A 210 -1.97 -8.67 3.34
N PHE A 211 -2.25 -7.83 2.35
CA PHE A 211 -3.57 -7.65 1.77
C PHE A 211 -3.47 -7.12 0.33
N VAL A 212 -4.28 -7.66 -0.57
CA VAL A 212 -4.35 -7.19 -1.96
C VAL A 212 -5.75 -6.67 -2.23
N PHE A 213 -5.82 -5.44 -2.73
CA PHE A 213 -7.04 -4.86 -3.27
C PHE A 213 -6.83 -4.58 -4.76
N VAL A 214 -7.75 -5.04 -5.58
CA VAL A 214 -7.72 -4.80 -7.03
C VAL A 214 -9.02 -4.12 -7.41
N ASP A 215 -8.90 -2.89 -7.93
CA ASP A 215 -10.00 -2.13 -8.48
C ASP A 215 -10.02 -2.30 -10.01
N GLU A 216 -11.20 -2.31 -10.62
CA GLU A 216 -11.37 -2.46 -12.08
C GLU A 216 -10.64 -3.71 -12.64
N PHE A 217 -10.97 -4.88 -12.07
CA PHE A 217 -10.34 -6.15 -12.48
C PHE A 217 -10.94 -6.74 -13.78
N ASP A 218 -12.06 -6.25 -14.25
CA ASP A 218 -12.82 -6.69 -15.44
C ASP A 218 -12.35 -6.07 -16.77
#